data_a9d715d5d7b650575b45889c6c7a9be0
#
_entry.id   a9d715d5d7b650575b45889c6c7a9be0
#
_cell.length_a   1.000
_cell.length_b   1.000
_cell.length_c   1.000
_cell.angle_alpha   90.00
_cell.angle_beta   90.00
_cell.angle_gamma   90.00
#
_symmetry.space_group_name_H-M   'P 1'
#
loop_
_entity.id
_entity.type
_entity.pdbx_description
1 polymer ?
#
loop_
_entity_poly.entity_id
_entity_poly.type
_entity_poly.pdbx_seq_one_letter_code
_entity_poly.pdbx_strand_id
1 'polypeptide(L)'
;MLTLAGKALPVPILQGGMGVGVSLGGLAGAVAACGGMGCISTADAGYREPDFARDPASANHRALTAEIQKAKALAKGAGLVAINAMVATQDYAAAIRTAVEAGVDAVVSGAGLPLELPGLVGTQEVAIAPIVSSARAAKLILRRWAKEFARTADFVVIEGCKAGGHLGFAEADLLADHCQSLDEILPEVLAEIQPYEAQFGHAIPVFVAGGIYTGADMAHYTKLGAAGVQLATRFIPTYECDASQTYKDVLLAAKPEDVRIIHSPVGMPGRALNTPLVQALAKGKRFAPRHCARCLKTCDPAKVPYCITHALIEAVKGNVEEGLFFCGANVGRLDRMYTVRELMDELTAEWRHDL
;
A
#
# COMPACT_ATOMS: atom_id res chain seq x y z
N MET A 1 -13.48 -9.24 -17.58
CA MET A 1 -13.79 -8.82 -16.20
C MET A 1 -13.01 -9.72 -15.28
N LEU A 2 -12.20 -9.16 -14.40
CA LEU A 2 -11.39 -9.91 -13.45
C LEU A 2 -12.25 -10.33 -12.25
N THR A 3 -12.00 -11.51 -11.68
CA THR A 3 -12.69 -12.01 -10.49
C THR A 3 -11.66 -12.41 -9.44
N LEU A 4 -11.82 -11.94 -8.21
CA LEU A 4 -10.94 -12.21 -7.07
C LEU A 4 -11.78 -12.81 -5.94
N ALA A 5 -11.48 -14.04 -5.51
CA ALA A 5 -12.26 -14.79 -4.51
C ALA A 5 -13.79 -14.73 -4.78
N GLY A 6 -14.19 -14.94 -6.02
CA GLY A 6 -15.60 -14.91 -6.44
C GLY A 6 -16.22 -13.52 -6.62
N LYS A 7 -15.49 -12.43 -6.33
CA LYS A 7 -15.99 -11.05 -6.43
C LYS A 7 -15.45 -10.36 -7.69
N ALA A 8 -16.30 -9.66 -8.42
CA ALA A 8 -15.92 -8.97 -9.65
C ALA A 8 -15.08 -7.71 -9.37
N LEU A 9 -14.03 -7.51 -10.15
CA LEU A 9 -13.24 -6.28 -10.24
C LEU A 9 -13.33 -5.74 -11.67
N PRO A 10 -14.27 -4.81 -11.95
CA PRO A 10 -14.52 -4.31 -13.29
C PRO A 10 -13.36 -3.53 -13.91
N VAL A 11 -12.65 -2.75 -13.10
CA VAL A 11 -11.49 -1.94 -13.50
C VAL A 11 -10.26 -2.49 -12.77
N PRO A 12 -9.23 -3.01 -13.49
CA PRO A 12 -8.08 -3.67 -12.87
C PRO A 12 -7.06 -2.67 -12.32
N ILE A 13 -7.55 -1.73 -11.52
CA ILE A 13 -6.75 -0.71 -10.82
C ILE A 13 -6.96 -0.88 -9.32
N LEU A 14 -5.85 -1.12 -8.61
CA LEU A 14 -5.76 -1.04 -7.16
C LEU A 14 -5.26 0.36 -6.77
N GLN A 15 -5.92 0.99 -5.82
CA GLN A 15 -5.30 2.10 -5.08
C GLN A 15 -4.54 1.50 -3.91
N GLY A 16 -3.21 1.66 -3.88
CA GLY A 16 -2.35 1.13 -2.84
C GLY A 16 -2.60 1.78 -1.47
N GLY A 17 -2.58 0.98 -0.40
CA GLY A 17 -2.77 1.50 0.94
C GLY A 17 -1.65 2.43 1.38
N MET A 18 -2.00 3.61 1.90
CA MET A 18 -1.09 4.67 2.32
C MET A 18 -1.37 5.08 3.76
N GLY A 19 -0.49 4.73 4.67
CA GLY A 19 -0.54 5.13 6.09
C GLY A 19 0.37 6.34 6.36
N VAL A 20 0.14 7.06 7.42
CA VAL A 20 -1.02 7.04 8.32
C VAL A 20 -2.08 8.00 7.79
N GLY A 21 -3.34 7.54 7.70
CA GLY A 21 -4.47 8.45 7.42
C GLY A 21 -4.55 9.02 6.01
N VAL A 22 -3.67 8.65 5.07
CA VAL A 22 -3.69 9.14 3.68
C VAL A 22 -4.73 8.39 2.87
N SER A 23 -4.83 7.06 3.02
CA SER A 23 -5.91 6.27 2.45
C SER A 23 -6.78 5.65 3.56
N LEU A 24 -7.93 6.22 3.79
CA LEU A 24 -8.98 5.71 4.66
C LEU A 24 -10.24 5.42 3.83
N GLY A 25 -11.40 5.43 4.44
CA GLY A 25 -12.65 5.09 3.80
C GLY A 25 -13.13 6.08 2.74
N GLY A 26 -12.68 7.33 2.76
CA GLY A 26 -12.98 8.33 1.73
C GLY A 26 -12.39 7.95 0.39
N LEU A 27 -11.06 7.86 0.33
CA LEU A 27 -10.34 7.49 -0.88
C LEU A 27 -10.68 6.08 -1.35
N ALA A 28 -10.60 5.10 -0.45
CA ALA A 28 -10.85 3.71 -0.81
C ALA A 28 -12.27 3.49 -1.34
N GLY A 29 -13.27 4.12 -0.71
CA GLY A 29 -14.66 4.06 -1.15
C GLY A 29 -14.89 4.70 -2.51
N ALA A 30 -14.24 5.84 -2.79
CA ALA A 30 -14.33 6.52 -4.08
C ALA A 30 -13.73 5.69 -5.23
N VAL A 31 -12.57 5.06 -5.00
CA VAL A 31 -11.96 4.16 -6.00
C VAL A 31 -12.85 2.94 -6.25
N ALA A 32 -13.38 2.34 -5.19
CA ALA A 32 -14.28 1.20 -5.32
C ALA A 32 -15.60 1.59 -6.02
N ALA A 33 -16.14 2.81 -5.81
CA ALA A 33 -17.29 3.34 -6.52
C ALA A 33 -17.04 3.51 -8.03
N CYS A 34 -15.77 3.62 -8.45
CA CYS A 34 -15.35 3.64 -9.85
C CYS A 34 -15.07 2.25 -10.44
N GLY A 35 -15.35 1.16 -9.70
CA GLY A 35 -15.15 -0.21 -10.16
C GLY A 35 -13.73 -0.76 -9.93
N GLY A 36 -12.83 0.00 -9.32
CA GLY A 36 -11.50 -0.42 -8.91
C GLY A 36 -11.49 -1.10 -7.53
N MET A 37 -10.30 -1.36 -6.99
CA MET A 37 -10.10 -1.82 -5.62
C MET A 37 -9.49 -0.70 -4.79
N GLY A 38 -10.27 -0.08 -3.91
CA GLY A 38 -9.79 0.90 -2.95
C GLY A 38 -9.21 0.23 -1.71
N CYS A 39 -8.07 0.71 -1.22
CA CYS A 39 -7.35 0.05 -0.14
C CYS A 39 -7.13 0.98 1.05
N ILE A 40 -7.65 0.60 2.21
CA ILE A 40 -7.48 1.30 3.49
C ILE A 40 -6.19 0.83 4.14
N SER A 41 -5.34 1.77 4.57
CA SER A 41 -4.17 1.42 5.39
C SER A 41 -4.58 1.15 6.84
N THR A 42 -4.13 0.02 7.39
CA THR A 42 -4.37 -0.32 8.80
C THR A 42 -3.43 0.43 9.76
N ALA A 43 -2.35 1.05 9.24
CA ALA A 43 -1.35 1.71 10.05
C ALA A 43 -1.96 2.93 10.77
N ASP A 44 -2.09 2.80 12.09
CA ASP A 44 -2.60 3.84 12.98
C ASP A 44 -3.89 4.53 12.46
N ALA A 45 -4.84 3.73 11.92
CA ALA A 45 -6.10 4.23 11.35
C ALA A 45 -6.90 5.08 12.35
N GLY A 46 -6.76 4.81 13.64
CA GLY A 46 -7.41 5.51 14.74
C GLY A 46 -6.69 6.76 15.24
N TYR A 47 -5.69 7.30 14.54
CA TYR A 47 -4.88 8.43 15.01
C TYR A 47 -5.68 9.71 15.33
N ARG A 48 -6.90 9.82 14.82
CA ARG A 48 -7.84 10.94 15.09
C ARG A 48 -8.72 10.70 16.32
N GLU A 49 -8.76 9.45 16.82
CA GLU A 49 -9.58 9.09 17.97
C GLU A 49 -9.08 9.79 19.24
N PRO A 50 -9.99 10.31 20.10
CA PRO A 50 -9.60 11.07 21.30
C PRO A 50 -8.76 10.28 22.30
N ASP A 51 -8.89 8.97 22.30
CA ASP A 51 -8.18 8.06 23.19
C ASP A 51 -6.97 7.36 22.56
N PHE A 52 -6.62 7.69 21.29
CA PHE A 52 -5.50 7.08 20.58
C PHE A 52 -4.18 7.13 21.36
N ALA A 53 -3.88 8.25 22.01
CA ALA A 53 -2.65 8.37 22.80
C ALA A 53 -2.62 7.43 24.02
N ARG A 54 -3.79 7.05 24.57
CA ARG A 54 -3.91 6.18 25.74
C ARG A 54 -4.03 4.71 25.37
N ASP A 55 -4.85 4.40 24.37
CA ASP A 55 -5.14 3.05 23.88
C ASP A 55 -5.16 3.01 22.34
N PRO A 56 -3.97 3.02 21.69
CA PRO A 56 -3.87 3.00 20.24
C PRO A 56 -4.56 1.78 19.59
N ALA A 57 -4.49 0.62 20.23
CA ALA A 57 -5.05 -0.61 19.68
C ALA A 57 -6.58 -0.52 19.55
N SER A 58 -7.28 -0.21 20.63
CA SER A 58 -8.74 -0.06 20.59
C SER A 58 -9.19 1.07 19.66
N ALA A 59 -8.47 2.20 19.66
CA ALA A 59 -8.73 3.33 18.75
C ALA A 59 -8.61 2.89 17.27
N ASN A 60 -7.54 2.17 16.93
CA ASN A 60 -7.29 1.67 15.59
C ASN A 60 -8.40 0.70 15.13
N HIS A 61 -8.83 -0.23 15.98
CA HIS A 61 -9.86 -1.22 15.61
C HIS A 61 -11.22 -0.56 15.37
N ARG A 62 -11.64 0.38 16.23
CA ARG A 62 -12.89 1.13 16.04
C ARG A 62 -12.87 1.94 14.75
N ALA A 63 -11.79 2.69 14.53
CA ALA A 63 -11.63 3.50 13.34
C ALA A 63 -11.56 2.65 12.07
N LEU A 64 -10.80 1.55 12.07
CA LEU A 64 -10.70 0.65 10.94
C LEU A 64 -12.07 0.07 10.54
N THR A 65 -12.87 -0.37 11.52
CA THR A 65 -14.23 -0.84 11.28
C THR A 65 -15.09 0.26 10.64
N ALA A 66 -15.07 1.47 11.21
CA ALA A 66 -15.85 2.60 10.70
C ALA A 66 -15.42 3.00 9.26
N GLU A 67 -14.11 3.02 8.99
CA GLU A 67 -13.58 3.39 7.65
C GLU A 67 -13.89 2.32 6.60
N ILE A 68 -13.89 1.02 6.96
CA ILE A 68 -14.33 -0.05 6.05
C ILE A 68 -15.82 0.10 5.74
N GLN A 69 -16.66 0.31 6.75
CA GLN A 69 -18.11 0.52 6.55
C GLN A 69 -18.39 1.75 5.67
N LYS A 70 -17.68 2.85 5.91
CA LYS A 70 -17.76 4.07 5.08
C LYS A 70 -17.37 3.77 3.62
N ALA A 71 -16.25 3.08 3.39
CA ALA A 71 -15.82 2.72 2.03
C ALA A 71 -16.83 1.82 1.32
N LYS A 72 -17.35 0.81 2.00
CA LYS A 72 -18.39 -0.09 1.45
C LYS A 72 -19.68 0.68 1.12
N ALA A 73 -20.11 1.61 1.96
CA ALA A 73 -21.27 2.44 1.72
C ALA A 73 -21.10 3.35 0.49
N LEU A 74 -19.90 3.91 0.28
CA LEU A 74 -19.56 4.71 -0.90
C LEU A 74 -19.46 3.85 -2.16
N ALA A 75 -18.85 2.67 -2.07
CA ALA A 75 -18.63 1.75 -3.18
C ALA A 75 -19.95 1.20 -3.77
N LYS A 76 -20.96 0.99 -2.96
CA LYS A 76 -22.27 0.42 -3.34
C LYS A 76 -22.18 -0.88 -4.17
N GLY A 77 -21.10 -1.66 -3.95
CA GLY A 77 -20.86 -2.90 -4.68
C GLY A 77 -20.30 -2.76 -6.10
N ALA A 78 -19.93 -1.55 -6.54
CA ALA A 78 -19.39 -1.32 -7.88
C ALA A 78 -17.96 -1.84 -8.06
N GLY A 79 -17.18 -1.90 -6.98
CA GLY A 79 -15.81 -2.42 -6.93
C GLY A 79 -15.52 -2.99 -5.55
N LEU A 80 -14.23 -3.22 -5.24
CA LEU A 80 -13.80 -3.91 -4.03
C LEU A 80 -13.17 -2.94 -3.02
N VAL A 81 -13.37 -3.25 -1.73
CA VAL A 81 -12.72 -2.56 -0.62
C VAL A 81 -11.72 -3.51 0.04
N ALA A 82 -10.45 -3.13 0.01
CA ALA A 82 -9.35 -3.88 0.61
C ALA A 82 -8.77 -3.15 1.83
N ILE A 83 -7.99 -3.87 2.62
CA ILE A 83 -7.03 -3.28 3.56
C ILE A 83 -5.60 -3.58 3.12
N ASN A 84 -4.68 -2.67 3.47
CA ASN A 84 -3.24 -2.92 3.44
C ASN A 84 -2.74 -3.11 4.88
N ALA A 85 -2.21 -4.29 5.18
CA ALA A 85 -1.70 -4.66 6.49
C ALA A 85 -0.19 -4.93 6.44
N MET A 86 0.58 -4.20 7.26
CA MET A 86 2.04 -4.34 7.33
C MET A 86 2.42 -5.41 8.36
N VAL A 87 3.15 -6.46 7.94
CA VAL A 87 3.63 -7.54 8.82
C VAL A 87 4.45 -7.01 10.00
N ALA A 88 5.18 -5.91 9.80
CA ALA A 88 6.03 -5.28 10.80
C ALA A 88 5.26 -4.63 11.95
N THR A 89 3.95 -4.37 11.81
CA THR A 89 3.16 -3.73 12.86
C THR A 89 2.83 -4.70 14.00
N GLN A 90 2.81 -4.17 15.23
CA GLN A 90 2.49 -4.95 16.43
C GLN A 90 1.07 -5.53 16.36
N ASP A 91 0.14 -4.76 15.84
CA ASP A 91 -1.30 -5.07 15.79
C ASP A 91 -1.73 -5.82 14.51
N TYR A 92 -0.76 -6.35 13.74
CA TYR A 92 -0.99 -6.98 12.43
C TYR A 92 -2.15 -7.99 12.43
N ALA A 93 -2.10 -8.95 13.33
CA ALA A 93 -3.08 -10.04 13.35
C ALA A 93 -4.47 -9.57 13.81
N ALA A 94 -4.54 -8.66 14.77
CA ALA A 94 -5.80 -8.14 15.27
C ALA A 94 -6.45 -7.20 14.25
N ALA A 95 -5.68 -6.34 13.59
CA ALA A 95 -6.18 -5.48 12.51
C ALA A 95 -6.79 -6.28 11.34
N ILE A 96 -6.16 -7.41 10.95
CA ILE A 96 -6.72 -8.30 9.92
C ILE A 96 -8.05 -8.90 10.37
N ARG A 97 -8.13 -9.44 11.60
CA ARG A 97 -9.38 -9.99 12.14
C ARG A 97 -10.48 -8.94 12.19
N THR A 98 -10.17 -7.76 12.72
CA THR A 98 -11.11 -6.62 12.73
C THR A 98 -11.62 -6.29 11.34
N ALA A 99 -10.75 -6.25 10.33
CA ALA A 99 -11.16 -5.95 8.97
C ALA A 99 -12.03 -7.05 8.34
N VAL A 100 -11.69 -8.31 8.59
CA VAL A 100 -12.50 -9.47 8.14
C VAL A 100 -13.89 -9.44 8.77
N GLU A 101 -13.99 -9.17 10.07
CA GLU A 101 -15.26 -9.01 10.79
C GLU A 101 -16.07 -7.81 10.27
N ALA A 102 -15.39 -6.73 9.86
CA ALA A 102 -16.02 -5.56 9.26
C ALA A 102 -16.49 -5.77 7.81
N GLY A 103 -16.21 -6.94 7.21
CA GLY A 103 -16.67 -7.32 5.88
C GLY A 103 -15.82 -6.78 4.73
N VAL A 104 -14.49 -6.65 4.92
CA VAL A 104 -13.55 -6.28 3.85
C VAL A 104 -13.56 -7.34 2.73
N ASP A 105 -13.31 -6.92 1.48
CA ASP A 105 -13.30 -7.83 0.33
C ASP A 105 -11.93 -8.49 0.11
N ALA A 106 -10.85 -7.81 0.49
CA ALA A 106 -9.49 -8.31 0.31
C ALA A 106 -8.52 -7.81 1.40
N VAL A 107 -7.48 -8.60 1.65
CA VAL A 107 -6.32 -8.21 2.48
C VAL A 107 -5.07 -8.25 1.61
N VAL A 108 -4.44 -7.10 1.41
CA VAL A 108 -3.13 -6.94 0.78
C VAL A 108 -2.08 -6.80 1.88
N SER A 109 -1.02 -7.60 1.86
CA SER A 109 -0.06 -7.61 2.96
C SER A 109 1.39 -7.61 2.50
N GLY A 110 2.19 -6.73 3.11
CA GLY A 110 3.61 -6.53 2.82
C GLY A 110 4.37 -5.97 4.02
N ALA A 111 5.47 -5.27 3.77
CA ALA A 111 6.43 -4.82 4.79
C ALA A 111 6.87 -5.98 5.71
N GLY A 112 7.32 -7.05 5.09
CA GLY A 112 7.67 -8.37 5.62
C GLY A 112 6.92 -9.47 4.88
N LEU A 113 7.26 -10.73 5.18
CA LEU A 113 6.62 -11.90 4.56
C LEU A 113 5.34 -12.27 5.32
N PRO A 114 4.14 -12.20 4.71
CA PRO A 114 2.85 -12.46 5.37
C PRO A 114 2.58 -13.97 5.51
N LEU A 115 3.47 -14.71 6.14
CA LEU A 115 3.46 -16.18 6.18
C LEU A 115 2.21 -16.77 6.84
N GLU A 116 1.60 -16.05 7.79
CA GLU A 116 0.44 -16.50 8.57
C GLU A 116 -0.91 -15.93 8.06
N LEU A 117 -0.89 -15.15 6.97
CA LEU A 117 -2.09 -14.45 6.50
C LEU A 117 -3.30 -15.38 6.24
N PRO A 118 -3.14 -16.56 5.59
CA PRO A 118 -4.28 -17.46 5.38
C PRO A 118 -4.95 -17.91 6.70
N GLY A 119 -4.15 -18.19 7.72
CA GLY A 119 -4.65 -18.57 9.04
C GLY A 119 -5.37 -17.44 9.78
N LEU A 120 -4.98 -16.19 9.55
CA LEU A 120 -5.60 -15.02 10.15
C LEU A 120 -6.97 -14.69 9.54
N VAL A 121 -7.10 -14.90 8.22
CA VAL A 121 -8.36 -14.72 7.49
C VAL A 121 -9.30 -15.92 7.68
N GLY A 122 -8.73 -17.12 7.86
CA GLY A 122 -9.50 -18.36 8.07
C GLY A 122 -10.30 -18.77 6.83
N THR A 123 -11.52 -19.25 7.05
CA THR A 123 -12.42 -19.75 6.00
C THR A 123 -13.32 -18.68 5.39
N GLN A 124 -13.11 -17.41 5.73
CA GLN A 124 -13.92 -16.31 5.19
C GLN A 124 -13.65 -16.10 3.69
N GLU A 125 -14.67 -15.70 2.95
CA GLU A 125 -14.59 -15.33 1.53
C GLU A 125 -13.96 -13.95 1.34
N VAL A 126 -12.73 -13.81 1.83
CA VAL A 126 -11.90 -12.60 1.71
C VAL A 126 -10.68 -12.96 0.89
N ALA A 127 -10.44 -12.21 -0.18
CA ALA A 127 -9.25 -12.40 -1.02
C ALA A 127 -7.98 -12.05 -0.25
N ILE A 128 -6.92 -12.83 -0.45
CA ILE A 128 -5.61 -12.58 0.17
C ILE A 128 -4.52 -12.39 -0.87
N ALA A 129 -3.71 -11.37 -0.68
CA ALA A 129 -2.60 -11.08 -1.58
C ALA A 129 -1.33 -10.69 -0.83
N PRO A 130 -0.19 -11.30 -1.14
CA PRO A 130 1.11 -10.81 -0.71
C PRO A 130 1.59 -9.70 -1.62
N ILE A 131 2.35 -8.73 -1.05
CA ILE A 131 3.19 -7.82 -1.80
C ILE A 131 4.59 -8.43 -1.86
N VAL A 132 5.15 -8.56 -3.05
CA VAL A 132 6.46 -9.13 -3.30
C VAL A 132 7.30 -8.22 -4.20
N SER A 133 8.63 -8.25 -4.02
CA SER A 133 9.57 -7.53 -4.88
C SER A 133 10.50 -8.48 -5.65
N SER A 134 10.20 -9.80 -5.66
CA SER A 134 10.95 -10.82 -6.40
C SER A 134 10.19 -12.14 -6.47
N ALA A 135 10.49 -12.97 -7.45
CA ALA A 135 10.00 -14.35 -7.57
C ALA A 135 10.37 -15.20 -6.35
N ARG A 136 11.56 -14.97 -5.76
CA ARG A 136 12.00 -15.66 -4.53
C ARG A 136 11.05 -15.40 -3.36
N ALA A 137 10.60 -14.17 -3.18
CA ALA A 137 9.65 -13.83 -2.12
C ALA A 137 8.29 -14.48 -2.39
N ALA A 138 7.79 -14.44 -3.62
CA ALA A 138 6.55 -15.13 -4.03
C ALA A 138 6.63 -16.63 -3.71
N LYS A 139 7.70 -17.30 -4.12
CA LYS A 139 7.95 -18.72 -3.84
C LYS A 139 7.88 -19.06 -2.36
N LEU A 140 8.58 -18.31 -1.53
CA LEU A 140 8.61 -18.56 -0.08
C LEU A 140 7.22 -18.46 0.54
N ILE A 141 6.45 -17.44 0.17
CA ILE A 141 5.12 -17.19 0.72
C ILE A 141 4.15 -18.27 0.23
N LEU A 142 4.04 -18.48 -1.09
CA LEU A 142 3.08 -19.41 -1.68
C LEU A 142 3.35 -20.85 -1.25
N ARG A 143 4.62 -21.25 -1.18
CA ARG A 143 5.02 -22.58 -0.66
C ARG A 143 4.56 -22.77 0.79
N ARG A 144 4.74 -21.75 1.63
CA ARG A 144 4.31 -21.80 3.03
C ARG A 144 2.81 -21.91 3.13
N TRP A 145 2.09 -21.07 2.39
CA TRP A 145 0.63 -21.08 2.40
C TRP A 145 0.04 -22.41 1.91
N ALA A 146 0.56 -22.94 0.80
CA ALA A 146 0.13 -24.22 0.26
C ALA A 146 0.37 -25.38 1.25
N LYS A 147 1.56 -25.40 1.89
CA LYS A 147 1.95 -26.49 2.80
C LYS A 147 1.19 -26.47 4.13
N GLU A 148 1.00 -25.29 4.73
CA GLU A 148 0.51 -25.20 6.11
C GLU A 148 -0.97 -24.88 6.20
N PHE A 149 -1.53 -24.23 5.18
CA PHE A 149 -2.92 -23.80 5.20
C PHE A 149 -3.77 -24.41 4.08
N ALA A 150 -3.18 -25.22 3.20
CA ALA A 150 -3.85 -25.74 2.00
C ALA A 150 -4.55 -24.62 1.20
N ARG A 151 -3.94 -23.45 1.10
CA ARG A 151 -4.44 -22.25 0.43
C ARG A 151 -3.32 -21.57 -0.36
N THR A 152 -3.68 -20.89 -1.44
CA THR A 152 -2.76 -20.02 -2.21
C THR A 152 -3.27 -18.59 -2.24
N ALA A 153 -2.54 -17.66 -2.91
CA ALA A 153 -2.97 -16.29 -3.09
C ALA A 153 -4.15 -16.22 -4.07
N ASP A 154 -5.09 -15.31 -3.80
CA ASP A 154 -6.16 -14.96 -4.74
C ASP A 154 -5.66 -13.97 -5.82
N PHE A 155 -4.61 -13.22 -5.52
CA PHE A 155 -3.82 -12.41 -6.45
C PHE A 155 -2.47 -12.06 -5.80
N VAL A 156 -1.54 -11.51 -6.59
CA VAL A 156 -0.22 -11.06 -6.11
C VAL A 156 -0.01 -9.61 -6.53
N VAL A 157 0.61 -8.81 -5.66
CA VAL A 157 1.09 -7.47 -6.02
C VAL A 157 2.61 -7.50 -6.10
N ILE A 158 3.17 -7.18 -7.26
CA ILE A 158 4.62 -6.94 -7.42
C ILE A 158 4.90 -5.48 -7.18
N GLU A 159 5.75 -5.18 -6.20
CA GLU A 159 6.20 -3.82 -5.93
C GLU A 159 7.62 -3.62 -6.44
N GLY A 160 7.77 -2.78 -7.47
CA GLY A 160 9.06 -2.40 -8.05
C GLY A 160 9.78 -1.32 -7.26
N CYS A 161 11.06 -1.15 -7.56
CA CYS A 161 11.96 -0.22 -6.85
C CYS A 161 11.56 1.27 -6.95
N LYS A 162 10.68 1.66 -7.88
CA LYS A 162 10.16 3.03 -8.03
C LYS A 162 8.95 3.34 -7.16
N ALA A 163 8.51 2.41 -6.32
CA ALA A 163 7.41 2.62 -5.38
C ALA A 163 7.75 3.67 -4.31
N GLY A 164 6.72 4.19 -3.64
CA GLY A 164 6.83 5.07 -2.48
C GLY A 164 6.69 4.30 -1.18
N GLY A 165 7.04 4.92 -0.05
CA GLY A 165 7.00 4.25 1.24
C GLY A 165 8.12 3.21 1.41
N HIS A 166 7.85 2.16 2.17
CA HIS A 166 8.84 1.12 2.48
C HIS A 166 9.09 0.22 1.27
N LEU A 167 10.35 -0.08 0.97
CA LEU A 167 10.78 -0.78 -0.23
C LEU A 167 11.40 -2.14 0.11
N GLY A 168 11.02 -3.18 -0.64
CA GLY A 168 11.52 -4.54 -0.49
C GLY A 168 12.87 -4.81 -1.19
N PHE A 169 13.72 -3.80 -1.33
CA PHE A 169 15.03 -3.84 -1.98
C PHE A 169 16.13 -3.46 -1.00
N ALA A 170 17.37 -3.86 -1.28
CA ALA A 170 18.51 -3.39 -0.49
C ALA A 170 18.73 -1.89 -0.70
N GLU A 171 19.05 -1.16 0.38
CA GLU A 171 19.27 0.29 0.32
C GLU A 171 20.41 0.65 -0.63
N ALA A 172 21.49 -0.15 -0.65
CA ALA A 172 22.61 0.05 -1.56
C ALA A 172 22.21 -0.04 -3.04
N ASP A 173 21.34 -1.00 -3.40
CA ASP A 173 20.86 -1.16 -4.77
C ASP A 173 19.94 -0.01 -5.19
N LEU A 174 19.09 0.48 -4.27
CA LEU A 174 18.23 1.63 -4.49
C LEU A 174 19.04 2.93 -4.73
N LEU A 175 20.12 3.11 -3.97
CA LEU A 175 21.00 4.29 -4.09
C LEU A 175 21.87 4.23 -5.33
N ALA A 176 22.25 3.03 -5.78
CA ALA A 176 23.06 2.81 -6.96
C ALA A 176 22.25 2.67 -8.27
N ASP A 177 20.91 2.67 -8.18
CA ASP A 177 19.98 2.39 -9.29
C ASP A 177 20.25 1.01 -9.97
N HIS A 178 20.57 0.01 -9.14
CA HIS A 178 20.88 -1.36 -9.57
C HIS A 178 19.78 -2.37 -9.26
N CYS A 179 18.58 -1.90 -8.97
CA CYS A 179 17.45 -2.78 -8.70
C CYS A 179 16.93 -3.43 -9.99
N GLN A 180 16.47 -4.68 -9.88
CA GLN A 180 15.68 -5.30 -10.93
C GLN A 180 14.47 -4.44 -11.30
N SER A 181 14.21 -4.29 -12.59
CA SER A 181 13.04 -3.59 -13.11
C SER A 181 11.76 -4.44 -12.98
N LEU A 182 10.60 -3.79 -13.07
CA LEU A 182 9.32 -4.52 -13.13
C LEU A 182 9.22 -5.42 -14.37
N ASP A 183 9.83 -5.02 -15.49
CA ASP A 183 9.88 -5.80 -16.74
C ASP A 183 10.63 -7.12 -16.56
N GLU A 184 11.61 -7.17 -15.66
CA GLU A 184 12.36 -8.38 -15.31
C GLU A 184 11.63 -9.20 -14.25
N ILE A 185 11.10 -8.55 -13.19
CA ILE A 185 10.46 -9.24 -12.07
C ILE A 185 9.13 -9.89 -12.47
N LEU A 186 8.33 -9.22 -13.32
CA LEU A 186 7.00 -9.72 -13.70
C LEU A 186 7.02 -11.10 -14.34
N PRO A 187 7.80 -11.37 -15.40
CA PRO A 187 7.84 -12.72 -15.98
C PRO A 187 8.37 -13.79 -15.05
N GLU A 188 9.33 -13.46 -14.16
CA GLU A 188 9.82 -14.39 -13.16
C GLU A 188 8.73 -14.77 -12.13
N VAL A 189 7.94 -13.79 -11.67
CA VAL A 189 6.82 -14.07 -10.74
C VAL A 189 5.70 -14.83 -11.44
N LEU A 190 5.36 -14.48 -12.69
CA LEU A 190 4.36 -15.23 -13.47
C LEU A 190 4.77 -16.70 -13.62
N ALA A 191 6.04 -16.99 -13.89
CA ALA A 191 6.53 -18.37 -13.95
C ALA A 191 6.46 -19.08 -12.58
N GLU A 192 6.76 -18.39 -11.49
CA GLU A 192 6.75 -18.97 -10.14
C GLU A 192 5.34 -19.29 -9.63
N ILE A 193 4.30 -18.58 -10.06
CA ILE A 193 2.92 -18.82 -9.60
C ILE A 193 2.23 -19.96 -10.33
N GLN A 194 2.62 -20.31 -11.57
CA GLN A 194 1.98 -21.33 -12.40
C GLN A 194 1.77 -22.68 -11.70
N PRO A 195 2.75 -23.24 -10.94
CA PRO A 195 2.56 -24.48 -10.22
C PRO A 195 1.41 -24.43 -9.20
N TYR A 196 1.22 -23.25 -8.57
CA TYR A 196 0.16 -23.05 -7.57
C TYR A 196 -1.21 -22.88 -8.23
N GLU A 197 -1.28 -22.21 -9.39
CA GLU A 197 -2.50 -22.14 -10.20
C GLU A 197 -2.97 -23.55 -10.60
N ALA A 198 -2.05 -24.39 -11.07
CA ALA A 198 -2.33 -25.77 -11.41
C ALA A 198 -2.74 -26.60 -10.19
N GLN A 199 -2.07 -26.43 -9.04
CA GLN A 199 -2.35 -27.16 -7.80
C GLN A 199 -3.72 -26.81 -7.22
N PHE A 200 -4.11 -25.53 -7.24
CA PHE A 200 -5.34 -25.05 -6.61
C PHE A 200 -6.50 -24.85 -7.58
N GLY A 201 -6.27 -25.03 -8.90
CA GLY A 201 -7.30 -25.00 -9.92
C GLY A 201 -7.92 -23.63 -10.21
N HIS A 202 -7.21 -22.52 -9.90
CA HIS A 202 -7.63 -21.17 -10.22
C HIS A 202 -6.44 -20.27 -10.60
N ALA A 203 -6.71 -19.24 -11.41
CA ALA A 203 -5.72 -18.25 -11.77
C ALA A 203 -5.33 -17.38 -10.54
N ILE A 204 -4.08 -16.96 -10.50
CA ILE A 204 -3.53 -16.01 -9.51
C ILE A 204 -3.15 -14.72 -10.25
N PRO A 205 -4.07 -13.77 -10.44
CA PRO A 205 -3.80 -12.52 -11.15
C PRO A 205 -2.67 -11.73 -10.51
N VAL A 206 -1.79 -11.16 -11.34
CA VAL A 206 -0.66 -10.35 -10.87
C VAL A 206 -0.92 -8.89 -11.16
N PHE A 207 -0.81 -8.05 -10.14
CA PHE A 207 -0.83 -6.59 -10.24
C PHE A 207 0.59 -6.06 -10.08
N VAL A 208 0.97 -5.07 -10.89
CA VAL A 208 2.27 -4.41 -10.78
C VAL A 208 2.14 -3.02 -10.17
N ALA A 209 3.10 -2.66 -9.32
CA ALA A 209 3.15 -1.39 -8.60
C ALA A 209 4.56 -0.79 -8.64
N GLY A 210 4.66 0.53 -8.46
CA GLY A 210 5.96 1.20 -8.37
C GLY A 210 6.46 1.71 -9.72
N GLY A 211 6.14 2.96 -10.00
CA GLY A 211 6.50 3.64 -11.24
C GLY A 211 5.38 3.75 -12.27
N ILE A 212 4.24 3.12 -12.04
CA ILE A 212 3.06 3.24 -12.90
C ILE A 212 2.46 4.63 -12.71
N TYR A 213 2.18 5.33 -13.82
CA TYR A 213 1.67 6.69 -13.79
C TYR A 213 0.54 6.95 -14.79
N THR A 214 0.58 6.37 -15.98
CA THR A 214 -0.36 6.56 -17.09
C THR A 214 -1.09 5.28 -17.46
N GLY A 215 -2.16 5.38 -18.25
CA GLY A 215 -2.80 4.22 -18.86
C GLY A 215 -1.88 3.51 -19.88
N ALA A 216 -0.96 4.23 -20.51
CA ALA A 216 0.07 3.62 -21.35
C ALA A 216 1.01 2.69 -20.56
N ASP A 217 1.42 3.09 -19.35
CA ASP A 217 2.17 2.20 -18.44
C ASP A 217 1.34 0.95 -18.11
N MET A 218 0.03 1.11 -17.85
CA MET A 218 -0.88 -0.03 -17.62
C MET A 218 -0.93 -0.96 -18.82
N ALA A 219 -1.06 -0.42 -20.05
CA ALA A 219 -1.10 -1.20 -21.28
C ALA A 219 0.21 -1.97 -21.50
N HIS A 220 1.36 -1.34 -21.23
CA HIS A 220 2.67 -1.99 -21.31
C HIS A 220 2.70 -3.25 -20.44
N TYR A 221 2.39 -3.14 -19.16
CA TYR A 221 2.42 -4.30 -18.25
C TYR A 221 1.31 -5.32 -18.53
N THR A 222 0.14 -4.89 -19.03
CA THR A 222 -0.91 -5.82 -19.47
C THR A 222 -0.40 -6.69 -20.63
N LYS A 223 0.32 -6.12 -21.60
CA LYS A 223 0.95 -6.86 -22.70
C LYS A 223 2.04 -7.83 -22.24
N LEU A 224 2.69 -7.54 -21.11
CA LEU A 224 3.66 -8.43 -20.46
C LEU A 224 3.01 -9.51 -19.55
N GLY A 225 1.67 -9.51 -19.41
CA GLY A 225 0.93 -10.53 -18.68
C GLY A 225 0.43 -10.12 -17.31
N ALA A 226 0.59 -8.87 -16.90
CA ALA A 226 -0.06 -8.37 -15.67
C ALA A 226 -1.57 -8.30 -15.86
N ALA A 227 -2.33 -8.68 -14.81
CA ALA A 227 -3.78 -8.58 -14.79
C ALA A 227 -4.29 -7.17 -14.51
N GLY A 228 -3.45 -6.32 -13.92
CA GLY A 228 -3.76 -4.95 -13.58
C GLY A 228 -2.59 -4.23 -12.92
N VAL A 229 -2.85 -3.08 -12.35
CA VAL A 229 -1.84 -2.22 -11.73
C VAL A 229 -2.26 -1.76 -10.33
N GLN A 230 -1.24 -1.43 -9.50
CA GLN A 230 -1.47 -0.70 -8.25
C GLN A 230 -0.79 0.66 -8.31
N LEU A 231 -1.55 1.72 -8.04
CA LEU A 231 -1.06 3.09 -7.95
C LEU A 231 -1.32 3.66 -6.55
N ALA A 232 -0.43 4.52 -6.07
CA ALA A 232 -0.58 5.20 -4.80
C ALA A 232 -0.44 6.73 -4.98
N THR A 233 0.73 7.21 -5.38
CA THR A 233 1.06 8.64 -5.46
C THR A 233 0.07 9.44 -6.32
N ARG A 234 -0.42 8.90 -7.44
CA ARG A 234 -1.43 9.54 -8.30
C ARG A 234 -2.77 9.79 -7.59
N PHE A 235 -3.12 8.97 -6.59
CA PHE A 235 -4.35 9.12 -5.82
C PHE A 235 -4.25 10.13 -4.67
N ILE A 236 -3.05 10.58 -4.30
CA ILE A 236 -2.87 11.53 -3.19
C ILE A 236 -3.47 12.90 -3.53
N PRO A 237 -3.18 13.52 -4.70
CA PRO A 237 -3.79 14.80 -5.05
C PRO A 237 -5.22 14.63 -5.60
N THR A 238 -6.04 13.84 -4.88
CA THR A 238 -7.47 13.75 -5.18
C THR A 238 -8.30 14.41 -4.08
N TYR A 239 -9.48 14.91 -4.44
CA TYR A 239 -10.38 15.53 -3.46
C TYR A 239 -10.81 14.54 -2.38
N GLU A 240 -10.96 13.25 -2.74
CA GLU A 240 -11.41 12.18 -1.87
C GLU A 240 -10.32 11.57 -0.98
N CYS A 241 -9.04 11.86 -1.27
CA CYS A 241 -7.94 11.45 -0.41
C CYS A 241 -8.10 12.03 1.01
N ASP A 242 -7.95 11.17 2.02
CA ASP A 242 -8.25 11.51 3.42
C ASP A 242 -7.18 12.37 4.11
N ALA A 243 -6.04 12.64 3.44
CA ALA A 243 -5.00 13.53 3.92
C ALA A 243 -5.42 15.02 3.88
N SER A 244 -4.75 15.85 4.69
CA SER A 244 -4.95 17.30 4.68
C SER A 244 -4.64 17.92 3.31
N GLN A 245 -5.21 19.10 3.03
CA GLN A 245 -4.90 19.82 1.80
C GLN A 245 -3.41 20.14 1.71
N THR A 246 -2.78 20.55 2.81
CA THR A 246 -1.32 20.81 2.85
C THR A 246 -0.49 19.60 2.44
N TYR A 247 -0.89 18.37 2.85
CA TYR A 247 -0.22 17.15 2.39
C TYR A 247 -0.24 17.03 0.86
N LYS A 248 -1.40 17.27 0.25
CA LYS A 248 -1.60 17.21 -1.21
C LYS A 248 -0.79 18.30 -1.92
N ASP A 249 -0.80 19.53 -1.38
CA ASP A 249 -0.07 20.67 -1.93
C ASP A 249 1.46 20.45 -1.89
N VAL A 250 1.97 19.83 -0.82
CA VAL A 250 3.39 19.46 -0.70
C VAL A 250 3.81 18.49 -1.80
N LEU A 251 2.98 17.49 -2.10
CA LEU A 251 3.29 16.55 -3.17
C LEU A 251 3.14 17.17 -4.57
N LEU A 252 2.15 18.05 -4.78
CA LEU A 252 2.00 18.77 -6.05
C LEU A 252 3.14 19.75 -6.34
N ALA A 253 3.75 20.30 -5.30
CA ALA A 253 4.90 21.18 -5.42
C ALA A 253 6.25 20.44 -5.56
N ALA A 254 6.26 19.11 -5.31
CA ALA A 254 7.47 18.31 -5.28
C ALA A 254 8.08 18.14 -6.67
N LYS A 255 9.41 18.14 -6.72
CA LYS A 255 10.21 17.91 -7.92
C LYS A 255 10.95 16.58 -7.82
N PRO A 256 11.45 16.02 -8.95
CA PRO A 256 12.23 14.79 -8.92
C PRO A 256 13.43 14.84 -7.97
N GLU A 257 14.12 15.99 -7.91
CA GLU A 257 15.26 16.21 -7.02
C GLU A 257 14.93 16.28 -5.52
N ASP A 258 13.64 16.35 -5.16
CA ASP A 258 13.20 16.34 -3.75
C ASP A 258 13.04 14.91 -3.21
N VAL A 259 13.10 13.90 -4.06
CA VAL A 259 12.93 12.50 -3.66
C VAL A 259 14.20 11.95 -3.01
N ARG A 260 14.05 11.25 -1.89
CA ARG A 260 15.16 10.61 -1.16
C ARG A 260 14.82 9.17 -0.78
N ILE A 261 15.85 8.33 -0.76
CA ILE A 261 15.82 7.06 -0.02
C ILE A 261 16.25 7.35 1.41
N ILE A 262 15.48 6.86 2.35
CA ILE A 262 15.68 7.05 3.79
C ILE A 262 15.73 5.70 4.49
N HIS A 263 16.41 5.65 5.64
CA HIS A 263 16.33 4.51 6.54
C HIS A 263 15.12 4.67 7.49
N SER A 264 14.21 3.70 7.47
CA SER A 264 13.00 3.75 8.31
C SER A 264 13.17 2.93 9.60
N PRO A 265 12.57 3.37 10.72
CA PRO A 265 12.46 2.58 11.94
C PRO A 265 11.80 1.20 11.78
N VAL A 266 11.13 0.96 10.66
CA VAL A 266 10.57 -0.35 10.29
C VAL A 266 11.69 -1.36 9.97
N GLY A 267 12.94 -0.90 9.75
CA GLY A 267 14.08 -1.74 9.36
C GLY A 267 14.17 -1.97 7.85
N MET A 268 13.48 -1.16 7.06
CA MET A 268 13.50 -1.18 5.59
C MET A 268 13.86 0.20 5.06
N PRO A 269 14.49 0.31 3.87
CA PRO A 269 14.57 1.60 3.19
C PRO A 269 13.19 2.10 2.80
N GLY A 270 13.04 3.41 2.68
CA GLY A 270 11.80 4.04 2.25
C GLY A 270 12.05 5.17 1.28
N ARG A 271 11.07 5.48 0.40
CA ARG A 271 11.14 6.63 -0.50
C ARG A 271 10.20 7.72 -0.04
N ALA A 272 10.75 8.90 0.21
CA ALA A 272 10.05 10.05 0.74
C ALA A 272 10.57 11.38 0.17
N LEU A 273 9.86 12.48 0.44
CA LEU A 273 10.33 13.83 0.14
C LEU A 273 11.39 14.28 1.12
N ASN A 274 12.31 15.13 0.64
CA ASN A 274 13.41 15.73 1.38
C ASN A 274 12.94 16.90 2.27
N THR A 275 12.06 16.60 3.23
CA THR A 275 11.53 17.58 4.19
C THR A 275 12.58 18.02 5.21
N PRO A 276 12.36 19.09 5.99
CA PRO A 276 13.25 19.48 7.09
C PRO A 276 13.56 18.34 8.06
N LEU A 277 12.58 17.47 8.38
CA LEU A 277 12.80 16.28 9.16
C LEU A 277 13.85 15.36 8.49
N VAL A 278 13.67 15.03 7.20
CA VAL A 278 14.57 14.13 6.46
C VAL A 278 15.98 14.72 6.35
N GLN A 279 16.10 16.02 6.09
CA GLN A 279 17.38 16.73 6.06
C GLN A 279 18.10 16.70 7.41
N ALA A 280 17.37 16.86 8.51
CA ALA A 280 17.93 16.82 9.85
C ALA A 280 18.40 15.39 10.21
N LEU A 281 17.63 14.37 9.85
CA LEU A 281 18.00 12.95 10.03
C LEU A 281 19.27 12.62 9.24
N ALA A 282 19.39 13.08 8.00
CA ALA A 282 20.59 12.88 7.17
C ALA A 282 21.85 13.54 7.77
N LYS A 283 21.69 14.58 8.60
CA LYS A 283 22.76 15.21 9.37
C LYS A 283 23.02 14.54 10.74
N GLY A 284 22.41 13.37 10.99
CA GLY A 284 22.57 12.63 12.23
C GLY A 284 21.75 13.16 13.42
N LYS A 285 20.82 14.10 13.21
CA LYS A 285 19.94 14.57 14.29
C LYS A 285 18.95 13.47 14.65
N ARG A 286 18.76 13.25 15.95
CA ARG A 286 17.78 12.32 16.49
C ARG A 286 16.57 13.07 17.05
N PHE A 287 15.36 12.55 16.75
CA PHE A 287 14.10 13.03 17.28
C PHE A 287 13.51 11.94 18.19
N ALA A 288 13.85 11.98 19.47
CA ALA A 288 13.37 11.00 20.42
C ALA A 288 11.83 11.00 20.47
N PRO A 289 11.18 9.81 20.50
CA PRO A 289 9.74 9.71 20.64
C PRO A 289 9.25 10.40 21.92
N ARG A 290 8.30 11.32 21.80
CA ARG A 290 7.65 11.98 22.95
C ARG A 290 6.61 11.07 23.59
N HIS A 291 5.96 10.26 22.76
CA HIS A 291 4.97 9.27 23.12
C HIS A 291 5.13 8.04 22.22
N CYS A 292 5.03 6.84 22.78
CA CYS A 292 5.19 5.60 22.02
C CYS A 292 3.86 4.86 21.89
N ALA A 293 3.32 4.77 20.66
CA ALA A 293 2.11 4.02 20.34
C ALA A 293 2.34 2.50 20.27
N ARG A 294 3.58 2.00 20.47
CA ARG A 294 3.96 0.59 20.30
C ARG A 294 3.55 0.02 18.95
N CYS A 295 3.73 0.80 17.89
CA CYS A 295 3.24 0.51 16.55
C CYS A 295 3.99 -0.64 15.84
N LEU A 296 5.27 -0.87 16.14
CA LEU A 296 6.13 -1.84 15.47
C LEU A 296 6.63 -2.94 16.41
N LYS A 297 6.76 -4.17 15.88
CA LYS A 297 7.26 -5.34 16.63
C LYS A 297 8.71 -5.20 17.11
N THR A 298 9.57 -4.58 16.31
CA THR A 298 11.03 -4.55 16.53
C THR A 298 11.57 -3.17 16.89
N CYS A 299 10.72 -2.16 17.05
CA CYS A 299 11.13 -0.81 17.39
C CYS A 299 11.59 -0.70 18.85
N ASP A 300 12.81 -0.16 19.05
CA ASP A 300 13.29 0.28 20.35
C ASP A 300 13.24 1.82 20.42
N PRO A 301 12.25 2.42 21.13
CA PRO A 301 12.10 3.87 21.21
C PRO A 301 13.34 4.60 21.75
N ALA A 302 14.19 3.90 22.51
CA ALA A 302 15.43 4.49 23.03
C ALA A 302 16.53 4.63 21.95
N LYS A 303 16.47 3.85 20.88
CA LYS A 303 17.52 3.78 19.84
C LYS A 303 17.14 4.35 18.51
N VAL A 304 15.85 4.31 18.13
CA VAL A 304 15.41 4.77 16.80
C VAL A 304 15.73 6.25 16.57
N PRO A 305 16.07 6.64 15.33
CA PRO A 305 16.37 8.02 15.01
C PRO A 305 15.15 8.94 15.11
N TYR A 306 13.93 8.41 14.88
CA TYR A 306 12.67 9.13 15.02
C TYR A 306 11.50 8.14 15.21
N CYS A 307 10.35 8.65 15.67
CA CYS A 307 9.10 7.87 15.76
C CYS A 307 8.37 7.91 14.42
N ILE A 308 8.23 6.75 13.73
CA ILE A 308 7.56 6.68 12.42
C ILE A 308 6.09 7.07 12.51
N THR A 309 5.35 6.58 13.51
CA THR A 309 3.95 6.95 13.73
C THR A 309 3.78 8.46 13.89
N HIS A 310 4.60 9.10 14.75
CA HIS A 310 4.56 10.55 14.92
C HIS A 310 4.82 11.29 13.61
N ALA A 311 5.90 10.94 12.91
CA ALA A 311 6.27 11.61 11.66
C ALA A 311 5.20 11.46 10.56
N LEU A 312 4.53 10.30 10.46
CA LEU A 312 3.44 10.09 9.51
C LEU A 312 2.15 10.81 9.91
N ILE A 313 1.83 10.86 11.21
CA ILE A 313 0.70 11.64 11.73
C ILE A 313 0.90 13.14 11.49
N GLU A 314 2.10 13.66 11.74
CA GLU A 314 2.40 15.07 11.47
C GLU A 314 2.34 15.38 9.98
N ALA A 315 2.82 14.48 9.11
CA ALA A 315 2.70 14.65 7.68
C ALA A 315 1.23 14.73 7.23
N VAL A 316 0.38 13.78 7.63
CA VAL A 316 -1.02 13.76 7.19
C VAL A 316 -1.82 14.97 7.69
N LYS A 317 -1.43 15.55 8.83
CA LYS A 317 -1.97 16.82 9.33
C LYS A 317 -1.46 18.05 8.58
N GLY A 318 -0.39 17.91 7.77
CA GLY A 318 0.21 19.00 6.99
C GLY A 318 1.36 19.72 7.70
N ASN A 319 1.92 19.15 8.77
CA ASN A 319 3.13 19.69 9.41
C ASN A 319 4.37 19.29 8.60
N VAL A 320 4.86 20.20 7.76
CA VAL A 320 6.01 19.95 6.86
C VAL A 320 7.32 19.82 7.64
N GLU A 321 7.44 20.50 8.78
CA GLU A 321 8.68 20.55 9.58
C GLU A 321 8.99 19.20 10.27
N GLU A 322 7.97 18.53 10.80
CA GLU A 322 8.11 17.27 11.54
C GLU A 322 7.58 16.06 10.73
N GLY A 323 6.97 16.28 9.56
CA GLY A 323 6.30 15.28 8.76
C GLY A 323 7.22 14.46 7.85
N LEU A 324 6.95 13.17 7.75
CA LEU A 324 7.52 12.27 6.77
C LEU A 324 6.52 12.03 5.63
N PHE A 325 6.79 12.58 4.47
CA PHE A 325 5.90 12.51 3.30
C PHE A 325 6.40 11.41 2.34
N PHE A 326 5.79 10.25 2.38
CA PHE A 326 6.09 9.17 1.45
C PHE A 326 5.53 9.47 0.06
N CYS A 327 6.33 9.15 -0.97
CA CYS A 327 5.94 9.31 -2.37
C CYS A 327 6.71 8.33 -3.27
N GLY A 328 6.17 7.99 -4.44
CA GLY A 328 6.88 7.24 -5.47
C GLY A 328 7.86 8.12 -6.25
N ALA A 329 8.70 7.47 -7.06
CA ALA A 329 9.71 8.16 -7.88
C ALA A 329 9.10 9.16 -8.87
N ASN A 330 7.85 8.96 -9.29
CA ASN A 330 7.14 9.81 -10.25
C ASN A 330 6.42 11.02 -9.64
N VAL A 331 6.66 11.36 -8.36
CA VAL A 331 5.95 12.46 -7.68
C VAL A 331 6.06 13.79 -8.41
N GLY A 332 7.21 14.10 -8.99
CA GLY A 332 7.41 15.33 -9.75
C GLY A 332 6.62 15.44 -11.07
N ARG A 333 5.82 14.41 -11.43
CA ARG A 333 4.88 14.44 -12.56
C ARG A 333 3.46 14.87 -12.15
N LEU A 334 3.19 15.02 -10.85
CA LEU A 334 1.91 15.49 -10.36
C LEU A 334 1.72 16.96 -10.75
N ASP A 335 0.60 17.30 -11.35
CA ASP A 335 0.37 18.62 -11.96
C ASP A 335 -0.86 19.35 -11.39
N ARG A 336 -1.88 18.63 -10.93
CA ARG A 336 -3.13 19.20 -10.43
C ARG A 336 -3.87 18.29 -9.48
N MET A 337 -4.90 18.83 -8.86
CA MET A 337 -5.91 18.06 -8.15
C MET A 337 -6.87 17.38 -9.15
N TYR A 338 -7.32 16.19 -8.80
CA TYR A 338 -8.32 15.40 -9.52
C TYR A 338 -9.48 15.00 -8.61
N THR A 339 -10.64 14.70 -9.15
CA THR A 339 -11.51 13.73 -8.50
C THR A 339 -11.00 12.31 -8.78
N VAL A 340 -11.32 11.36 -7.91
CA VAL A 340 -10.98 9.94 -8.17
C VAL A 340 -11.63 9.47 -9.48
N ARG A 341 -12.84 9.94 -9.79
CA ARG A 341 -13.53 9.62 -11.04
C ARG A 341 -12.73 10.07 -12.25
N GLU A 342 -12.31 11.34 -12.31
CA GLU A 342 -11.51 11.88 -13.42
C GLU A 342 -10.23 11.06 -13.63
N LEU A 343 -9.51 10.75 -12.54
CA LEU A 343 -8.28 9.96 -12.60
C LEU A 343 -8.52 8.54 -13.12
N MET A 344 -9.55 7.86 -12.61
CA MET A 344 -9.89 6.50 -13.03
C MET A 344 -10.34 6.45 -14.49
N ASP A 345 -11.12 7.44 -14.95
CA ASP A 345 -11.58 7.54 -16.33
C ASP A 345 -10.40 7.83 -17.28
N GLU A 346 -9.49 8.74 -16.92
CA GLU A 346 -8.26 9.05 -17.67
C GLU A 346 -7.41 7.79 -17.84
N LEU A 347 -7.03 7.14 -16.74
CA LEU A 347 -6.21 5.93 -16.76
C LEU A 347 -6.84 4.80 -17.60
N THR A 348 -8.15 4.62 -17.47
CA THR A 348 -8.88 3.56 -18.18
C THR A 348 -9.00 3.86 -19.67
N ALA A 349 -9.20 5.11 -20.05
CA ALA A 349 -9.30 5.52 -21.45
C ALA A 349 -7.95 5.36 -22.17
N GLU A 350 -6.87 5.85 -21.58
CA GLU A 350 -5.49 5.67 -22.09
C GLU A 350 -5.13 4.18 -22.20
N TRP A 351 -5.41 3.40 -21.15
CA TRP A 351 -5.14 1.96 -21.14
C TRP A 351 -5.82 1.23 -22.30
N ARG A 352 -7.11 1.51 -22.53
CA ARG A 352 -7.88 0.88 -23.63
C ARG A 352 -7.41 1.32 -25.00
N HIS A 353 -6.92 2.54 -25.14
CA HIS A 353 -6.38 3.06 -26.38
C HIS A 353 -5.07 2.36 -26.76
N ASP A 354 -4.23 2.02 -25.79
CA ASP A 354 -2.89 1.50 -25.99
C ASP A 354 -2.81 -0.05 -25.91
N LEU A 355 -3.94 -0.75 -25.60
CA LEU A 355 -4.03 -2.20 -25.69
C LEU A 355 -4.12 -2.68 -27.13
#